data_42a43fb141dcfa6aa9386915c8f2aa0d
#
_entry.id   42a43fb141dcfa6aa9386915c8f2aa0d
#
_cell.length_a   1.000
_cell.length_b   1.000
_cell.length_c   1.000
_cell.angle_alpha   90.00
_cell.angle_beta   90.00
_cell.angle_gamma   90.00
#
_symmetry.space_group_name_H-M   'P 1'
#
loop_
_entity.id
_entity.type
_entity.pdbx_description
1 polymer ?
#
loop_
_entity_poly.entity_id
_entity_poly.type
_entity_poly.pdbx_seq_one_letter_code
_entity_poly.pdbx_strand_id
1 'polypeptide(L)'
;MQPLKGITVVTLEHAIAAPFATRQLADMGARVIKVERPGVGDFARGYDERVHGLASHFVWTNRSKESLTLDVKHDEAQKILMRLILEEADIVVQNLAPGAASRLGLSYETLSKLKPGIIVCDISGYGSDGPYRDKKAYDLLIQSEAGFVSVTGTPATPSKAGPSIADIAAGMSAYTNILA
;
A
#
# COMPACT_ATOMS: atom_id res chain seq x y z
N MET A 1 -19.83 -11.09 -13.26
CA MET A 1 -19.09 -11.98 -12.33
C MET A 1 -17.91 -11.18 -11.82
N GLN A 2 -17.61 -11.21 -10.52
CA GLN A 2 -16.44 -10.51 -9.95
C GLN A 2 -15.32 -11.54 -9.77
N PRO A 3 -14.19 -11.40 -10.49
CA PRO A 3 -13.14 -12.43 -10.55
C PRO A 3 -12.54 -12.80 -9.19
N LEU A 4 -12.43 -11.81 -8.28
CA LEU A 4 -11.84 -11.99 -6.95
C LEU A 4 -12.87 -12.12 -5.82
N LYS A 5 -14.13 -12.44 -6.15
CA LYS A 5 -15.15 -12.69 -5.13
C LYS A 5 -14.74 -13.87 -4.24
N GLY A 6 -14.70 -13.65 -2.93
CA GLY A 6 -14.29 -14.65 -1.93
C GLY A 6 -12.83 -14.50 -1.49
N ILE A 7 -12.06 -13.61 -2.12
CA ILE A 7 -10.69 -13.28 -1.69
C ILE A 7 -10.73 -12.12 -0.70
N THR A 8 -10.04 -12.27 0.41
CA THR A 8 -9.89 -11.22 1.44
C THR A 8 -8.47 -10.68 1.49
N VAL A 9 -8.35 -9.36 1.43
CA VAL A 9 -7.07 -8.63 1.51
C VAL A 9 -7.06 -7.82 2.80
N VAL A 10 -6.05 -7.99 3.64
CA VAL A 10 -5.79 -7.12 4.78
C VAL A 10 -4.60 -6.23 4.45
N THR A 11 -4.75 -4.93 4.62
CA THR A 11 -3.71 -4.00 4.19
C THR A 11 -3.37 -2.94 5.23
N LEU A 12 -2.06 -2.67 5.38
CA LEU A 12 -1.50 -1.57 6.16
C LEU A 12 -0.81 -0.62 5.17
N GLU A 13 -1.56 0.35 4.68
CA GLU A 13 -1.17 1.15 3.53
C GLU A 13 -1.39 2.64 3.70
N HIS A 14 -0.59 3.43 2.98
CA HIS A 14 -0.67 4.88 2.97
C HIS A 14 -0.45 5.44 1.57
N ALA A 15 -0.90 6.68 1.36
CA ALA A 15 -0.68 7.48 0.17
C ALA A 15 -1.29 6.88 -1.11
N ILE A 16 -0.44 6.39 -2.04
CA ILE A 16 -0.88 6.06 -3.39
C ILE A 16 -0.49 4.64 -3.80
N ALA A 17 0.76 4.21 -3.68
CA ALA A 17 1.25 2.98 -4.29
C ALA A 17 0.45 1.73 -3.86
N ALA A 18 0.44 1.40 -2.58
CA ALA A 18 -0.33 0.27 -2.07
C ALA A 18 -1.84 0.49 -2.16
N PRO A 19 -2.39 1.69 -1.77
CA PRO A 19 -3.81 1.96 -1.96
C PRO A 19 -4.29 1.83 -3.40
N PHE A 20 -3.48 2.19 -4.39
CA PHE A 20 -3.80 2.01 -5.80
C PHE A 20 -3.88 0.53 -6.19
N ALA A 21 -2.95 -0.30 -5.72
CA ALA A 21 -2.96 -1.74 -5.98
C ALA A 21 -4.19 -2.41 -5.38
N THR A 22 -4.43 -2.18 -4.10
CA THR A 22 -5.52 -2.83 -3.36
C THR A 22 -6.91 -2.35 -3.79
N ARG A 23 -7.03 -1.08 -4.26
CA ARG A 23 -8.24 -0.59 -4.90
C ARG A 23 -8.59 -1.39 -6.15
N GLN A 24 -7.61 -1.76 -6.97
CA GLN A 24 -7.88 -2.58 -8.16
C GLN A 24 -8.36 -3.99 -7.78
N LEU A 25 -7.79 -4.59 -6.73
CA LEU A 25 -8.29 -5.86 -6.19
C LEU A 25 -9.74 -5.72 -5.70
N ALA A 26 -10.07 -4.62 -4.99
CA ALA A 26 -11.43 -4.33 -4.55
C ALA A 26 -12.40 -4.13 -5.72
N ASP A 27 -11.99 -3.41 -6.77
CA ASP A 27 -12.81 -3.21 -7.99
C ASP A 27 -13.10 -4.55 -8.70
N MET A 28 -12.23 -5.55 -8.55
CA MET A 28 -12.44 -6.91 -9.07
C MET A 28 -13.23 -7.82 -8.12
N GLY A 29 -13.66 -7.32 -6.98
CA GLY A 29 -14.55 -8.02 -6.05
C GLY A 29 -13.90 -8.63 -4.83
N ALA A 30 -12.59 -8.42 -4.61
CA ALA A 30 -11.95 -8.78 -3.35
C ALA A 30 -12.51 -7.94 -2.20
N ARG A 31 -12.68 -8.54 -1.02
CA ARG A 31 -12.93 -7.83 0.21
C ARG A 31 -11.61 -7.21 0.70
N VAL A 32 -11.49 -5.90 0.69
CA VAL A 32 -10.26 -5.21 1.12
C VAL A 32 -10.51 -4.50 2.45
N ILE A 33 -9.81 -4.92 3.50
CA ILE A 33 -9.85 -4.34 4.84
C ILE A 33 -8.58 -3.51 5.04
N LYS A 34 -8.75 -2.19 5.01
CA LYS A 34 -7.66 -1.24 5.25
C LYS A 34 -7.55 -0.94 6.74
N VAL A 35 -6.43 -1.30 7.34
CA VAL A 35 -6.12 -0.99 8.73
C VAL A 35 -5.52 0.42 8.81
N GLU A 36 -6.16 1.28 9.60
CA GLU A 36 -5.80 2.70 9.72
C GLU A 36 -5.53 3.08 11.18
N ARG A 37 -4.68 4.08 11.38
CA ARG A 37 -4.41 4.63 12.71
C ARG A 37 -5.64 5.35 13.27
N PRO A 38 -5.89 5.31 14.58
CA PRO A 38 -6.91 6.12 15.21
C PRO A 38 -6.71 7.62 14.96
N GLY A 39 -7.78 8.35 14.83
CA GLY A 39 -7.84 9.82 14.70
C GLY A 39 -7.46 10.33 13.32
N VAL A 40 -6.25 10.03 12.83
CA VAL A 40 -5.72 10.62 11.58
C VAL A 40 -5.85 9.72 10.34
N GLY A 41 -5.91 8.40 10.54
CA GLY A 41 -5.97 7.43 9.43
C GLY A 41 -4.77 7.48 8.50
N ASP A 42 -5.03 7.27 7.21
CA ASP A 42 -4.07 7.49 6.13
C ASP A 42 -3.83 9.00 5.96
N PHE A 43 -2.57 9.42 5.86
CA PHE A 43 -2.25 10.84 5.68
C PHE A 43 -2.75 11.41 4.33
N ALA A 44 -3.05 10.58 3.34
CA ALA A 44 -3.69 11.00 2.11
C ALA A 44 -5.09 11.61 2.32
N ARG A 45 -5.72 11.36 3.46
CA ARG A 45 -6.99 12.01 3.85
C ARG A 45 -6.88 13.54 3.98
N GLY A 46 -5.68 14.05 4.22
CA GLY A 46 -5.39 15.47 4.37
C GLY A 46 -4.73 16.13 3.15
N TYR A 47 -4.66 15.47 1.99
CA TYR A 47 -3.98 16.05 0.82
C TYR A 47 -4.73 17.24 0.17
N ASP A 48 -6.03 17.18 0.13
CA ASP A 48 -6.91 18.25 -0.35
C ASP A 48 -8.36 18.01 0.13
N GLU A 49 -9.29 18.92 -0.23
CA GLU A 49 -10.70 18.85 0.13
C GLU A 49 -11.62 18.89 -1.11
N ARG A 50 -11.12 18.47 -2.27
CA ARG A 50 -11.76 18.68 -3.58
C ARG A 50 -13.01 17.84 -3.82
N VAL A 51 -13.20 16.75 -3.09
CA VAL A 51 -14.34 15.84 -3.26
C VAL A 51 -15.28 15.97 -2.08
N HIS A 52 -16.10 17.03 -2.07
CA HIS A 52 -17.06 17.32 -1.00
C HIS A 52 -16.43 17.32 0.40
N GLY A 53 -15.26 17.96 0.56
CA GLY A 53 -14.52 18.00 1.82
C GLY A 53 -13.62 16.77 2.07
N LEU A 54 -13.55 15.85 1.11
CA LEU A 54 -12.63 14.69 1.16
C LEU A 54 -11.46 14.89 0.19
N ALA A 55 -10.33 14.29 0.52
CA ALA A 55 -9.15 14.33 -0.34
C ALA A 55 -9.35 13.49 -1.61
N SER A 56 -9.10 14.11 -2.77
CA SER A 56 -9.31 13.50 -4.08
C SER A 56 -8.50 12.21 -4.27
N HIS A 57 -7.24 12.19 -3.85
CA HIS A 57 -6.37 11.01 -3.90
C HIS A 57 -6.89 9.89 -3.00
N PHE A 58 -7.36 10.23 -1.80
CA PHE A 58 -7.90 9.24 -0.89
C PHE A 58 -9.17 8.59 -1.45
N VAL A 59 -10.12 9.38 -1.97
CA VAL A 59 -11.35 8.85 -2.58
C VAL A 59 -11.02 7.98 -3.79
N TRP A 60 -10.11 8.44 -4.65
CA TRP A 60 -9.71 7.71 -5.84
C TRP A 60 -9.09 6.35 -5.52
N THR A 61 -8.18 6.28 -4.54
CA THR A 61 -7.42 5.05 -4.26
C THR A 61 -8.05 4.15 -3.21
N ASN A 62 -9.16 4.55 -2.57
CA ASN A 62 -9.74 3.77 -1.47
C ASN A 62 -11.22 3.41 -1.64
N ARG A 63 -11.81 3.67 -2.81
CA ARG A 63 -13.18 3.20 -3.08
C ARG A 63 -13.28 1.67 -2.97
N SER A 64 -14.45 1.20 -2.56
CA SER A 64 -14.77 -0.23 -2.41
C SER A 64 -13.97 -0.97 -1.32
N LYS A 65 -13.32 -0.24 -0.39
CA LYS A 65 -12.61 -0.81 0.76
C LYS A 65 -13.40 -0.62 2.05
N GLU A 66 -13.19 -1.52 2.99
CA GLU A 66 -13.59 -1.36 4.39
C GLU A 66 -12.45 -0.70 5.16
N SER A 67 -12.75 0.20 6.11
CA SER A 67 -11.75 0.81 6.99
C SER A 67 -11.88 0.24 8.40
N LEU A 68 -10.80 -0.31 8.92
CA LEU A 68 -10.67 -0.76 10.30
C LEU A 68 -9.70 0.15 11.04
N THR A 69 -10.20 0.89 12.02
CA THR A 69 -9.34 1.71 12.88
C THR A 69 -8.73 0.86 13.99
N LEU A 70 -7.38 0.78 14.01
CA LEU A 70 -6.66 -0.06 14.97
C LEU A 70 -5.30 0.57 15.31
N ASP A 71 -5.02 0.78 16.61
CA ASP A 71 -3.69 1.22 17.05
C ASP A 71 -2.73 0.04 17.19
N VAL A 72 -2.07 -0.30 16.09
CA VAL A 72 -1.13 -1.43 16.03
C VAL A 72 0.13 -1.27 16.92
N LYS A 73 0.25 -0.17 17.69
CA LYS A 73 1.28 -0.03 18.72
C LYS A 73 0.89 -0.72 20.02
N HIS A 74 -0.39 -0.99 20.22
CA HIS A 74 -0.91 -1.71 21.38
C HIS A 74 -0.87 -3.22 21.14
N ASP A 75 -0.41 -3.98 22.14
CA ASP A 75 -0.29 -5.44 22.08
C ASP A 75 -1.62 -6.14 21.75
N GLU A 76 -2.72 -5.70 22.39
CA GLU A 76 -4.05 -6.27 22.09
C GLU A 76 -4.51 -5.99 20.65
N ALA A 77 -4.18 -4.82 20.12
CA ALA A 77 -4.48 -4.49 18.74
C ALA A 77 -3.65 -5.34 17.75
N GLN A 78 -2.39 -5.63 18.08
CA GLN A 78 -1.56 -6.55 17.29
C GLN A 78 -2.12 -7.97 17.31
N LYS A 79 -2.63 -8.45 18.45
CA LYS A 79 -3.30 -9.76 18.54
C LYS A 79 -4.56 -9.80 17.68
N ILE A 80 -5.37 -8.73 17.70
CA ILE A 80 -6.57 -8.61 16.85
C ILE A 80 -6.17 -8.62 15.37
N LEU A 81 -5.15 -7.85 14.98
CA LEU A 81 -4.66 -7.80 13.61
C LEU A 81 -4.15 -9.18 13.15
N MET A 82 -3.33 -9.82 13.97
CA MET A 82 -2.80 -11.15 13.65
C MET A 82 -3.92 -12.18 13.50
N ARG A 83 -4.90 -12.16 14.40
CA ARG A 83 -6.07 -13.03 14.32
C ARG A 83 -6.87 -12.78 13.04
N LEU A 84 -7.13 -11.52 12.69
CA LEU A 84 -7.80 -11.15 11.44
C LEU A 84 -7.07 -11.71 10.22
N ILE A 85 -5.73 -11.57 10.20
CA ILE A 85 -4.91 -12.08 9.08
C ILE A 85 -4.99 -13.61 9.02
N LEU A 86 -4.80 -14.30 10.13
CA LEU A 86 -4.76 -15.76 10.14
C LEU A 86 -6.11 -16.40 9.83
N GLU A 87 -7.20 -15.80 10.30
CA GLU A 87 -8.55 -16.36 10.09
C GLU A 87 -9.13 -15.96 8.72
N GLU A 88 -8.92 -14.72 8.26
CA GLU A 88 -9.68 -14.16 7.13
C GLU A 88 -8.83 -13.86 5.89
N ALA A 89 -7.55 -13.45 6.02
CA ALA A 89 -6.81 -12.90 4.89
C ALA A 89 -6.21 -13.96 3.98
N ASP A 90 -6.43 -13.88 2.69
CA ASP A 90 -5.68 -14.58 1.66
C ASP A 90 -4.41 -13.81 1.26
N ILE A 91 -4.50 -12.48 1.34
CA ILE A 91 -3.45 -11.56 0.90
C ILE A 91 -3.20 -10.51 1.98
N VAL A 92 -1.93 -10.24 2.28
CA VAL A 92 -1.50 -9.09 3.09
C VAL A 92 -0.70 -8.14 2.22
N VAL A 93 -1.06 -6.86 2.22
CA VAL A 93 -0.35 -5.82 1.48
C VAL A 93 0.12 -4.73 2.43
N GLN A 94 1.35 -4.25 2.28
CA GLN A 94 1.82 -3.12 3.08
C GLN A 94 2.82 -2.23 2.32
N ASN A 95 2.85 -0.94 2.68
CA ASN A 95 3.89 0.00 2.27
C ASN A 95 4.36 0.88 3.44
N LEU A 96 4.54 0.24 4.59
CA LEU A 96 5.05 0.89 5.80
C LEU A 96 6.54 1.24 5.67
N ALA A 97 7.04 2.03 6.61
CA ALA A 97 8.47 2.31 6.69
C ALA A 97 9.30 1.01 6.82
N PRO A 98 10.54 0.99 6.29
CA PRO A 98 11.39 -0.19 6.32
C PRO A 98 11.44 -0.88 7.70
N GLY A 99 11.26 -2.19 7.72
CA GLY A 99 11.25 -3.03 8.92
C GLY A 99 10.01 -2.91 9.82
N ALA A 100 9.06 -2.00 9.54
CA ALA A 100 7.89 -1.84 10.40
C ALA A 100 6.97 -3.07 10.37
N ALA A 101 6.71 -3.63 9.20
CA ALA A 101 5.90 -4.84 9.05
C ALA A 101 6.53 -6.04 9.78
N SER A 102 7.84 -6.22 9.67
CA SER A 102 8.56 -7.29 10.37
C SER A 102 8.46 -7.16 11.89
N ARG A 103 8.54 -5.93 12.43
CA ARG A 103 8.34 -5.68 13.88
C ARG A 103 6.93 -5.99 14.36
N LEU A 104 5.95 -5.93 13.48
CA LEU A 104 4.56 -6.33 13.75
C LEU A 104 4.31 -7.84 13.53
N GLY A 105 5.34 -8.61 13.18
CA GLY A 105 5.20 -10.03 12.86
C GLY A 105 4.55 -10.31 11.51
N LEU A 106 4.51 -9.33 10.61
CA LEU A 106 3.83 -9.40 9.31
C LEU A 106 4.77 -9.72 8.14
N SER A 107 6.00 -10.18 8.41
CA SER A 107 6.89 -10.63 7.33
C SER A 107 6.39 -11.92 6.70
N TYR A 108 6.72 -12.15 5.44
CA TYR A 108 6.39 -13.40 4.74
C TYR A 108 6.90 -14.63 5.51
N GLU A 109 8.15 -14.58 6.02
CA GLU A 109 8.77 -15.69 6.77
C GLU A 109 7.99 -16.04 8.04
N THR A 110 7.33 -15.07 8.66
CA THR A 110 6.49 -15.29 9.84
C THR A 110 5.12 -15.81 9.43
N LEU A 111 4.45 -15.10 8.53
CA LEU A 111 3.07 -15.40 8.15
C LEU A 111 2.95 -16.73 7.41
N SER A 112 3.88 -17.09 6.52
CA SER A 112 3.83 -18.33 5.76
C SER A 112 3.97 -19.59 6.64
N LYS A 113 4.64 -19.48 7.78
CA LYS A 113 4.70 -20.59 8.77
C LYS A 113 3.37 -20.77 9.53
N LEU A 114 2.64 -19.67 9.75
CA LEU A 114 1.39 -19.70 10.50
C LEU A 114 0.19 -19.99 9.58
N LYS A 115 0.25 -19.52 8.33
CA LYS A 115 -0.80 -19.69 7.33
C LYS A 115 -0.15 -20.04 5.98
N PRO A 116 0.08 -21.32 5.69
CA PRO A 116 0.59 -21.75 4.39
C PRO A 116 -0.34 -21.29 3.26
N GLY A 117 0.23 -20.76 2.18
CA GLY A 117 -0.52 -20.25 1.04
C GLY A 117 -0.91 -18.77 1.12
N ILE A 118 -0.59 -18.08 2.22
CA ILE A 118 -0.79 -16.63 2.30
C ILE A 118 0.12 -15.89 1.30
N ILE A 119 -0.43 -14.91 0.60
CA ILE A 119 0.33 -14.00 -0.25
C ILE A 119 0.68 -12.75 0.56
N VAL A 120 1.97 -12.39 0.58
CA VAL A 120 2.44 -11.15 1.23
C VAL A 120 3.09 -10.27 0.18
N CYS A 121 2.59 -9.05 0.04
CA CYS A 121 3.11 -8.06 -0.90
C CYS A 121 3.64 -6.85 -0.14
N ASP A 122 4.95 -6.69 -0.13
CA ASP A 122 5.65 -5.55 0.44
C ASP A 122 6.03 -4.55 -0.65
N ILE A 123 5.57 -3.30 -0.52
CA ILE A 123 5.89 -2.22 -1.45
C ILE A 123 6.85 -1.27 -0.75
N SER A 124 8.02 -1.06 -1.34
CA SER A 124 9.05 -0.16 -0.82
C SER A 124 9.69 0.65 -1.94
N GLY A 125 10.39 1.74 -1.59
CA GLY A 125 11.05 2.57 -2.60
C GLY A 125 12.31 1.93 -3.18
N TYR A 126 13.05 1.15 -2.38
CA TYR A 126 14.38 0.67 -2.76
C TYR A 126 14.62 -0.81 -2.44
N GLY A 127 13.58 -1.55 -2.09
CA GLY A 127 13.71 -2.96 -1.71
C GLY A 127 14.09 -3.17 -0.24
N SER A 128 14.31 -4.43 0.12
CA SER A 128 14.61 -4.87 1.49
C SER A 128 16.12 -4.92 1.80
N ASP A 129 16.97 -4.81 0.78
CA ASP A 129 18.43 -4.88 0.86
C ASP A 129 19.10 -3.75 0.06
N GLY A 130 20.43 -3.74 0.06
CA GLY A 130 21.20 -2.73 -0.64
C GLY A 130 21.39 -1.41 0.14
N PRO A 131 22.21 -0.47 -0.40
CA PRO A 131 22.65 0.73 0.32
C PRO A 131 21.51 1.74 0.55
N TYR A 132 20.40 1.66 -0.19
CA TYR A 132 19.29 2.62 -0.11
C TYR A 132 18.06 2.06 0.62
N ARG A 133 18.09 0.83 1.14
CA ARG A 133 16.95 0.19 1.79
C ARG A 133 16.25 1.05 2.84
N ASP A 134 17.00 1.83 3.61
CA ASP A 134 16.48 2.68 4.69
C ASP A 134 16.20 4.12 4.23
N LYS A 135 16.42 4.43 2.94
CA LYS A 135 16.20 5.75 2.39
C LYS A 135 14.71 6.04 2.24
N LYS A 136 14.32 7.27 2.56
CA LYS A 136 12.94 7.72 2.34
C LYS A 136 12.63 7.76 0.85
N ALA A 137 11.50 7.18 0.47
CA ALA A 137 10.99 7.18 -0.88
C ALA A 137 9.66 7.94 -0.94
N TYR A 138 9.59 8.86 -1.89
CA TYR A 138 8.37 9.55 -2.31
C TYR A 138 8.40 9.63 -3.83
N ASP A 139 7.24 9.73 -4.46
CA ASP A 139 7.10 9.71 -5.91
C ASP A 139 8.12 10.59 -6.66
N LEU A 140 8.24 11.87 -6.29
CA LEU A 140 9.19 12.78 -6.94
C LEU A 140 10.65 12.38 -6.73
N LEU A 141 11.01 11.84 -5.56
CA LEU A 141 12.37 11.37 -5.30
C LEU A 141 12.72 10.19 -6.20
N ILE A 142 11.79 9.25 -6.34
CA ILE A 142 11.96 8.08 -7.21
C ILE A 142 12.00 8.50 -8.69
N GLN A 143 11.11 9.40 -9.14
CA GLN A 143 11.19 9.94 -10.50
C GLN A 143 12.56 10.56 -10.81
N SER A 144 13.12 11.28 -9.83
CA SER A 144 14.42 11.95 -9.99
C SER A 144 15.57 10.94 -10.04
N GLU A 145 15.63 10.02 -9.10
CA GLU A 145 16.73 9.05 -8.98
C GLU A 145 16.70 7.97 -10.07
N ALA A 146 15.51 7.57 -10.51
CA ALA A 146 15.34 6.64 -11.62
C ALA A 146 15.60 7.29 -13.01
N GLY A 147 15.89 8.58 -13.06
CA GLY A 147 16.14 9.29 -14.30
C GLY A 147 14.89 9.70 -15.08
N PHE A 148 13.69 9.47 -14.53
CA PHE A 148 12.44 9.79 -15.24
C PHE A 148 12.32 11.28 -15.54
N VAL A 149 12.73 12.15 -14.61
CA VAL A 149 12.70 13.61 -14.78
C VAL A 149 13.64 14.07 -15.91
N SER A 150 14.71 13.34 -16.19
CA SER A 150 15.66 13.68 -17.26
C SER A 150 15.10 13.51 -18.67
N VAL A 151 14.04 12.70 -18.81
CA VAL A 151 13.39 12.43 -20.12
C VAL A 151 12.03 13.09 -20.25
N THR A 152 11.62 13.89 -19.25
CA THR A 152 10.38 14.67 -19.23
C THR A 152 10.64 16.16 -19.22
N GLY A 153 9.78 16.95 -19.88
CA GLY A 153 10.00 18.38 -20.07
C GLY A 153 10.93 18.69 -21.25
N THR A 154 11.78 19.68 -21.09
CA THR A 154 12.81 20.04 -22.07
C THR A 154 14.20 20.03 -21.42
N PRO A 155 15.30 20.00 -22.20
CA PRO A 155 16.66 20.08 -21.63
C PRO A 155 16.87 21.30 -20.72
N ALA A 156 16.23 22.42 -21.01
CA ALA A 156 16.30 23.64 -20.20
C ALA A 156 15.34 23.64 -19.00
N THR A 157 14.27 22.87 -19.07
CA THR A 157 13.21 22.82 -18.03
C THR A 157 12.79 21.37 -17.79
N PRO A 158 13.60 20.55 -17.14
CA PRO A 158 13.21 19.21 -16.73
C PRO A 158 11.95 19.27 -15.84
N SER A 159 11.04 18.32 -16.02
CA SER A 159 9.77 18.35 -15.29
C SER A 159 9.41 16.96 -14.78
N LYS A 160 8.79 16.92 -13.59
CA LYS A 160 8.16 15.67 -13.13
C LYS A 160 6.91 15.35 -13.94
N ALA A 161 6.49 14.09 -13.96
CA ALA A 161 5.15 13.75 -14.41
C ALA A 161 4.10 14.40 -13.50
N GLY A 162 2.98 14.86 -14.06
CA GLY A 162 1.87 15.42 -13.29
C GLY A 162 1.29 14.43 -12.28
N PRO A 163 0.87 13.23 -12.69
CA PRO A 163 0.47 12.16 -11.77
C PRO A 163 1.68 11.58 -11.02
N SER A 164 1.42 10.92 -9.88
CA SER A 164 2.43 10.19 -9.11
C SER A 164 2.80 8.89 -9.82
N ILE A 165 3.56 9.00 -10.91
CA ILE A 165 3.81 7.90 -11.84
C ILE A 165 4.63 6.76 -11.24
N ALA A 166 5.57 7.07 -10.34
CA ALA A 166 6.35 6.07 -9.65
C ALA A 166 5.49 5.24 -8.69
N ASP A 167 4.62 5.91 -7.92
CA ASP A 167 3.66 5.25 -7.03
C ASP A 167 2.66 4.39 -7.83
N ILE A 168 2.14 4.92 -8.94
CA ILE A 168 1.20 4.20 -9.81
C ILE A 168 1.88 2.97 -10.42
N ALA A 169 3.10 3.10 -10.92
CA ALA A 169 3.85 1.98 -11.51
C ALA A 169 4.13 0.89 -10.46
N ALA A 170 4.55 1.28 -9.24
CA ALA A 170 4.74 0.35 -8.13
C ALA A 170 3.42 -0.36 -7.77
N GLY A 171 2.32 0.38 -7.69
CA GLY A 171 0.99 -0.19 -7.42
C GLY A 171 0.50 -1.13 -8.53
N MET A 172 0.76 -0.80 -9.80
CA MET A 172 0.45 -1.70 -10.94
C MET A 172 1.28 -2.98 -10.86
N SER A 173 2.58 -2.86 -10.58
CA SER A 173 3.46 -4.02 -10.42
C SER A 173 3.02 -4.92 -9.27
N ALA A 174 2.67 -4.32 -8.12
CA ALA A 174 2.14 -5.06 -6.98
C ALA A 174 0.84 -5.80 -7.36
N TYR A 175 -0.12 -5.10 -7.97
CA TYR A 175 -1.38 -5.69 -8.40
C TYR A 175 -1.16 -6.86 -9.37
N THR A 176 -0.33 -6.72 -10.39
CA THR A 176 -0.09 -7.77 -11.37
C THR A 176 0.64 -8.98 -10.76
N ASN A 177 1.60 -8.75 -9.87
CA ASN A 177 2.33 -9.85 -9.20
C ASN A 177 1.47 -10.58 -8.14
N ILE A 178 0.51 -9.92 -7.53
CA ILE A 178 -0.46 -10.60 -6.63
C ILE A 178 -1.36 -11.55 -7.43
N LEU A 179 -1.69 -11.21 -8.68
CA LEU A 179 -2.56 -12.04 -9.54
C LEU A 179 -1.84 -13.19 -10.23
N ALA A 180 -0.50 -13.16 -10.31
CA ALA A 180 0.33 -14.19 -10.96
C ALA A 180 0.58 -15.36 -10.03
#